data_2eef4303d1ad4d3ab47b0b1483c0b486
#
_entry.id   2eef4303d1ad4d3ab47b0b1483c0b486
#
_cell.length_a   1.000
_cell.length_b   1.000
_cell.length_c   1.000
_cell.angle_alpha   90.00
_cell.angle_beta   90.00
_cell.angle_gamma   90.00
#
_symmetry.space_group_name_H-M   'P 1'
#
loop_
_entity.id
_entity.type
_entity.pdbx_description
1 polymer ?
#
loop_
_entity_poly.entity_id
_entity_poly.type
_entity_poly.pdbx_seq_one_letter_code
_entity_poly.pdbx_strand_id
1 'polypeptide(L)'
;KTMYPTLDHYSGIYVLTRQDENGFKYSYIGQAKDVLKRLGQHLTGFQHIDLSLKKHGLNGPFGWKIKEIIKCKEDQLDEAEQDYIKKYANLGYQLRNKTSGSQGEGKDGLDVERKPSKGYYDGVEYGYNKAIKEIGILFDKYLDAVIKGDSNKIKERKLEEFLHLIRGDKDETTTA
;
A
#
# COMPACT_ATOMS: atom_id res chain seq x y z
N LYS A 1 12.79 16.59 21.16
CA LYS A 1 14.20 16.67 20.71
C LYS A 1 15.02 15.41 21.07
N THR A 2 14.83 14.81 22.22
CA THR A 2 15.61 13.62 22.62
C THR A 2 15.52 12.47 21.61
N MET A 3 14.33 12.24 21.04
CA MET A 3 14.10 11.21 20.03
C MET A 3 14.54 11.63 18.61
N TYR A 4 14.56 12.92 18.32
CA TYR A 4 14.93 13.49 17.03
C TYR A 4 15.90 14.68 17.24
N PRO A 5 17.19 14.41 17.48
CA PRO A 5 18.18 15.45 17.85
C PRO A 5 18.40 16.49 16.74
N THR A 6 18.14 16.12 15.48
CA THR A 6 18.26 17.02 14.32
C THR A 6 17.07 17.95 14.13
N LEU A 7 15.98 17.75 14.90
CA LEU A 7 14.80 18.56 14.82
C LEU A 7 14.99 19.90 15.53
N ASP A 8 14.95 21.01 14.79
CA ASP A 8 15.16 22.35 15.30
C ASP A 8 14.39 23.41 14.47
N HIS A 9 14.53 24.68 14.87
CA HIS A 9 13.99 25.86 14.20
C HIS A 9 14.87 26.23 13.01
N TYR A 10 14.62 25.64 11.87
CA TYR A 10 15.24 25.97 10.58
C TYR A 10 14.30 25.66 9.43
N SER A 11 14.57 26.25 8.26
CA SER A 11 13.86 25.92 7.04
C SER A 11 14.35 24.60 6.45
N GLY A 12 13.40 23.83 5.90
CA GLY A 12 13.74 22.53 5.32
C GLY A 12 12.54 21.69 4.91
N ILE A 13 12.88 20.50 4.41
CA ILE A 13 11.93 19.44 4.07
C ILE A 13 11.90 18.41 5.21
N TYR A 14 10.74 17.89 5.49
CA TYR A 14 10.57 16.74 6.38
C TYR A 14 9.75 15.66 5.68
N VAL A 15 10.15 14.41 5.90
CA VAL A 15 9.50 13.24 5.34
C VAL A 15 8.94 12.39 6.45
N LEU A 16 7.64 12.19 6.41
CA LEU A 16 6.94 11.27 7.28
C LEU A 16 6.66 9.99 6.50
N THR A 17 6.92 8.85 7.11
CA THR A 17 6.61 7.55 6.50
C THR A 17 5.89 6.65 7.49
N ARG A 18 5.07 5.75 6.95
CA ARG A 18 4.52 4.62 7.70
C ARG A 18 4.36 3.41 6.78
N GLN A 19 4.29 2.24 7.37
CA GLN A 19 3.90 1.01 6.68
C GLN A 19 2.67 0.44 7.39
N ASP A 20 1.68 -0.03 6.61
CA ASP A 20 0.53 -0.70 7.23
C ASP A 20 0.80 -2.20 7.46
N GLU A 21 -0.16 -2.89 8.09
CA GLU A 21 -0.12 -4.32 8.38
C GLU A 21 0.00 -5.21 7.14
N ASN A 22 -0.47 -4.71 5.98
CA ASN A 22 -0.38 -5.40 4.69
C ASN A 22 0.91 -5.09 3.92
N GLY A 23 1.85 -4.35 4.54
CA GLY A 23 3.14 -4.01 3.93
C GLY A 23 3.12 -2.78 3.01
N PHE A 24 1.97 -2.14 2.76
CA PHE A 24 1.92 -0.93 1.94
C PHE A 24 2.63 0.24 2.63
N LYS A 25 3.53 0.87 1.90
CA LYS A 25 4.32 2.00 2.36
C LYS A 25 3.65 3.32 2.00
N TYR A 26 3.59 4.22 2.94
CA TYR A 26 3.01 5.57 2.76
C TYR A 26 4.04 6.62 3.10
N SER A 27 4.05 7.72 2.35
CA SER A 27 4.86 8.88 2.67
C SER A 27 4.05 10.18 2.58
N TYR A 28 4.51 11.14 3.36
CA TYR A 28 4.10 12.54 3.26
C TYR A 28 5.36 13.39 3.30
N ILE A 29 5.52 14.22 2.31
CA ILE A 29 6.62 15.17 2.19
C ILE A 29 6.06 16.55 2.50
N GLY A 30 6.71 17.31 3.35
CA GLY A 30 6.30 18.66 3.67
C GLY A 30 7.49 19.58 3.74
N GLN A 31 7.26 20.84 3.41
CA GLN A 31 8.22 21.91 3.55
C GLN A 31 7.81 22.87 4.67
N ALA A 32 8.78 23.53 5.26
CA ALA A 32 8.53 24.57 6.26
C ALA A 32 9.71 25.52 6.38
N LYS A 33 9.42 26.81 6.64
CA LYS A 33 10.41 27.80 7.09
C LYS A 33 10.86 27.52 8.54
N ASP A 34 10.05 26.83 9.31
CA ASP A 34 10.32 26.37 10.66
C ASP A 34 9.78 24.94 10.80
N VAL A 35 10.69 23.95 10.63
CA VAL A 35 10.34 22.53 10.63
C VAL A 35 9.82 22.08 11.99
N LEU A 36 10.43 22.55 13.10
CA LEU A 36 9.97 22.16 14.44
C LEU A 36 8.56 22.65 14.72
N LYS A 37 8.28 23.92 14.41
CA LYS A 37 6.95 24.52 14.57
C LYS A 37 5.91 23.78 13.69
N ARG A 38 6.27 23.50 12.45
CA ARG A 38 5.35 22.81 11.50
C ARG A 38 5.00 21.41 11.94
N LEU A 39 5.97 20.62 12.40
CA LEU A 39 5.71 19.29 12.94
C LEU A 39 4.85 19.34 14.20
N GLY A 40 5.05 20.32 15.07
CA GLY A 40 4.16 20.56 16.21
C GLY A 40 2.73 20.88 15.80
N GLN A 41 2.51 21.68 14.75
CA GLN A 41 1.19 21.99 14.20
C GLN A 41 0.45 20.75 13.68
N HIS A 42 1.16 19.77 13.11
CA HIS A 42 0.55 18.52 12.65
C HIS A 42 -0.07 17.70 13.78
N LEU A 43 0.41 17.83 15.02
CA LEU A 43 -0.16 17.10 16.15
C LEU A 43 -1.53 17.64 16.60
N THR A 44 -1.78 18.93 16.36
CA THR A 44 -3.01 19.63 16.77
C THR A 44 -3.92 20.01 15.60
N GLY A 45 -3.40 19.98 14.38
CA GLY A 45 -4.08 20.40 13.15
C GLY A 45 -5.22 19.46 12.70
N PHE A 46 -5.88 19.86 11.60
CA PHE A 46 -7.00 19.14 11.00
C PHE A 46 -6.81 18.89 9.49
N GLN A 47 -5.61 19.07 8.98
CA GLN A 47 -5.29 18.70 7.62
C GLN A 47 -5.35 17.18 7.44
N HIS A 48 -5.40 16.74 6.20
CA HIS A 48 -5.48 15.31 5.88
C HIS A 48 -4.35 14.48 6.53
N ILE A 49 -3.12 15.00 6.56
CA ILE A 49 -2.00 14.32 7.23
C ILE A 49 -2.17 14.33 8.75
N ASP A 50 -2.68 15.42 9.33
CA ASP A 50 -2.91 15.56 10.76
C ASP A 50 -3.91 14.51 11.26
N LEU A 51 -5.01 14.33 10.53
CA LEU A 51 -6.00 13.30 10.81
C LEU A 51 -5.42 11.89 10.69
N SER A 52 -4.54 11.69 9.72
CA SER A 52 -3.83 10.42 9.55
C SER A 52 -2.83 10.14 10.70
N LEU A 53 -2.14 11.17 11.18
CA LEU A 53 -1.27 11.10 12.36
C LEU A 53 -2.07 10.75 13.63
N LYS A 54 -3.21 11.40 13.83
CA LYS A 54 -4.12 11.10 14.96
C LYS A 54 -4.64 9.67 14.91
N LYS A 55 -5.01 9.19 13.72
CA LYS A 55 -5.56 7.85 13.52
C LYS A 55 -4.55 6.73 13.73
N HIS A 56 -3.34 6.88 13.21
CA HIS A 56 -2.34 5.81 13.20
C HIS A 56 -1.25 5.97 14.26
N GLY A 57 -1.20 7.13 14.93
CA GLY A 57 -0.19 7.43 15.95
C GLY A 57 1.20 7.70 15.39
N LEU A 58 2.12 8.03 16.31
CA LEU A 58 3.55 8.21 16.05
C LEU A 58 4.34 7.05 16.63
N ASN A 59 5.37 6.61 15.91
CA ASN A 59 6.36 5.62 16.38
C ASN A 59 5.82 4.24 16.78
N GLY A 60 4.54 3.98 16.56
CA GLY A 60 3.96 2.63 16.73
C GLY A 60 4.39 1.67 15.59
N PRO A 61 4.04 0.37 15.68
CA PRO A 61 4.39 -0.63 14.67
C PRO A 61 3.94 -0.23 13.26
N PHE A 62 2.73 0.33 13.15
CA PHE A 62 2.13 0.81 11.90
C PHE A 62 1.90 2.32 11.90
N GLY A 63 2.50 3.04 12.87
CA GLY A 63 2.39 4.47 13.02
C GLY A 63 3.33 5.24 12.09
N TRP A 64 3.10 6.54 12.01
CA TRP A 64 3.95 7.46 11.30
C TRP A 64 5.29 7.64 12.02
N LYS A 65 6.35 7.79 11.23
CA LYS A 65 7.72 8.06 11.73
C LYS A 65 8.32 9.20 10.92
N ILE A 66 9.11 10.04 11.57
CA ILE A 66 9.96 10.99 10.88
C ILE A 66 11.11 10.20 10.25
N LYS A 67 11.13 10.11 8.93
CA LYS A 67 12.12 9.34 8.18
C LYS A 67 13.37 10.15 7.88
N GLU A 68 13.17 11.36 7.36
CA GLU A 68 14.24 12.28 6.98
C GLU A 68 13.85 13.71 7.35
N ILE A 69 14.85 14.52 7.69
CA ILE A 69 14.75 15.97 7.85
C ILE A 69 15.93 16.57 7.10
N ILE A 70 15.64 17.39 6.11
CA ILE A 70 16.62 17.98 5.20
C ILE A 70 16.60 19.48 5.38
N LYS A 71 17.70 20.04 5.83
CA LYS A 71 17.88 21.45 5.98
C LYS A 71 18.16 22.08 4.62
N CYS A 72 17.40 23.09 4.22
CA CYS A 72 17.61 23.82 2.99
C CYS A 72 17.19 25.28 3.17
N LYS A 73 17.62 26.15 2.24
CA LYS A 73 17.25 27.56 2.24
C LYS A 73 15.78 27.73 1.84
N GLU A 74 15.17 28.84 2.28
CA GLU A 74 13.77 29.14 2.01
C GLU A 74 13.45 29.24 0.51
N ASP A 75 14.36 29.77 -0.29
CA ASP A 75 14.25 29.92 -1.73
C ASP A 75 14.33 28.58 -2.51
N GLN A 76 14.81 27.52 -1.86
CA GLN A 76 14.95 26.17 -2.43
C GLN A 76 13.86 25.19 -1.95
N LEU A 77 12.95 25.62 -1.10
CA LEU A 77 11.96 24.73 -0.47
C LEU A 77 11.04 24.04 -1.49
N ASP A 78 10.53 24.79 -2.47
CA ASP A 78 9.57 24.25 -3.44
C ASP A 78 10.24 23.20 -4.35
N GLU A 79 11.45 23.47 -4.85
CA GLU A 79 12.21 22.53 -5.68
C GLU A 79 12.57 21.27 -4.88
N ALA A 80 13.08 21.44 -3.67
CA ALA A 80 13.43 20.33 -2.79
C ALA A 80 12.21 19.48 -2.44
N GLU A 81 11.04 20.07 -2.17
CA GLU A 81 9.81 19.31 -1.91
C GLU A 81 9.44 18.44 -3.11
N GLN A 82 9.47 18.99 -4.33
CA GLN A 82 9.17 18.26 -5.56
C GLN A 82 10.13 17.09 -5.80
N ASP A 83 11.42 17.29 -5.58
CA ASP A 83 12.42 16.25 -5.73
C ASP A 83 12.20 15.09 -4.75
N TYR A 84 11.86 15.42 -3.51
CA TYR A 84 11.55 14.39 -2.50
C TYR A 84 10.21 13.69 -2.77
N ILE A 85 9.20 14.38 -3.31
CA ILE A 85 7.96 13.75 -3.77
C ILE A 85 8.27 12.72 -4.85
N LYS A 86 9.03 13.07 -5.90
CA LYS A 86 9.46 12.16 -6.96
C LYS A 86 10.31 11.01 -6.42
N LYS A 87 11.28 11.30 -5.54
CA LYS A 87 12.13 10.29 -4.89
C LYS A 87 11.30 9.22 -4.19
N TYR A 88 10.34 9.61 -3.35
CA TYR A 88 9.54 8.67 -2.56
C TYR A 88 8.48 7.95 -3.42
N ALA A 89 7.96 8.58 -4.47
CA ALA A 89 7.15 7.89 -5.46
C ALA A 89 7.92 6.74 -6.13
N ASN A 90 9.13 7.02 -6.62
CA ASN A 90 10.00 6.03 -7.26
C ASN A 90 10.44 4.90 -6.31
N LEU A 91 10.44 5.15 -5.01
CA LEU A 91 10.67 4.12 -3.97
C LEU A 91 9.41 3.29 -3.65
N GLY A 92 8.31 3.47 -4.39
CA GLY A 92 7.07 2.72 -4.24
C GLY A 92 6.19 3.16 -3.06
N TYR A 93 6.36 4.38 -2.54
CA TYR A 93 5.50 4.90 -1.48
C TYR A 93 4.18 5.45 -2.03
N GLN A 94 3.08 5.13 -1.35
CA GLN A 94 1.78 5.78 -1.57
C GLN A 94 1.83 7.22 -1.03
N LEU A 95 1.91 8.19 -1.91
CA LEU A 95 2.03 9.60 -1.53
C LEU A 95 0.73 10.11 -0.89
N ARG A 96 0.83 10.73 0.27
CA ARG A 96 -0.29 11.36 0.98
C ARG A 96 -0.36 12.87 0.78
N ASN A 97 0.48 13.42 -0.06
CA ASN A 97 0.38 14.79 -0.54
C ASN A 97 -0.89 14.94 -1.38
N LYS A 98 -1.79 15.88 -1.01
CA LYS A 98 -3.03 16.12 -1.75
C LYS A 98 -2.81 16.97 -2.99
N THR A 99 -1.92 17.92 -2.89
CA THR A 99 -1.53 18.80 -3.98
C THR A 99 -0.14 18.41 -4.47
N SER A 100 0.11 18.78 -5.67
CA SER A 100 1.40 18.66 -6.33
C SER A 100 2.54 19.49 -5.72
N GLY A 101 2.41 19.94 -4.45
CA GLY A 101 3.23 21.00 -3.93
C GLY A 101 2.70 22.34 -4.42
N SER A 102 3.18 23.46 -3.85
CA SER A 102 2.60 24.78 -4.12
C SER A 102 2.71 25.22 -5.58
N GLN A 103 3.56 24.63 -6.40
CA GLN A 103 3.84 25.07 -7.77
C GLN A 103 4.25 23.97 -8.78
N GLY A 104 4.03 22.69 -8.53
CA GLY A 104 4.51 21.63 -9.42
C GLY A 104 3.48 20.54 -9.71
N GLU A 105 3.79 19.64 -10.64
CA GLU A 105 2.95 18.51 -11.03
C GLU A 105 2.79 17.48 -9.89
N GLY A 106 3.63 17.53 -8.87
CA GLY A 106 3.59 16.71 -7.68
C GLY A 106 3.53 15.23 -7.99
N LYS A 107 2.49 14.57 -7.48
CA LYS A 107 2.25 13.15 -7.71
C LYS A 107 1.50 12.85 -9.03
N ASP A 108 1.01 13.87 -9.70
CA ASP A 108 0.26 13.69 -10.95
C ASP A 108 1.28 13.38 -12.07
N GLY A 109 1.02 12.33 -12.85
CA GLY A 109 1.97 11.83 -13.86
C GLY A 109 3.02 10.84 -13.34
N LEU A 110 3.06 10.54 -12.03
CA LEU A 110 3.92 9.49 -11.50
C LEU A 110 3.19 8.14 -11.54
N ASP A 111 3.84 7.15 -12.14
CA ASP A 111 3.36 5.76 -12.16
C ASP A 111 3.65 5.10 -10.80
N VAL A 112 2.72 5.29 -9.86
CA VAL A 112 2.83 4.72 -8.51
C VAL A 112 1.78 3.63 -8.35
N GLU A 113 2.21 2.42 -8.02
CA GLU A 113 1.31 1.34 -7.65
C GLU A 113 0.38 1.79 -6.53
N ARG A 114 -0.93 1.82 -6.80
CA ARG A 114 -1.93 2.27 -5.83
C ARG A 114 -2.48 1.10 -5.04
N LYS A 115 -2.62 1.28 -3.73
CA LYS A 115 -3.35 0.32 -2.91
C LYS A 115 -4.77 0.15 -3.46
N PRO A 116 -5.23 -1.07 -3.72
CA PRO A 116 -6.60 -1.32 -4.15
C PRO A 116 -7.63 -0.73 -3.19
N SER A 117 -8.81 -0.39 -3.69
CA SER A 117 -9.93 0.08 -2.87
C SER A 117 -10.38 -1.00 -1.89
N LYS A 118 -11.00 -0.58 -0.78
CA LYS A 118 -11.60 -1.52 0.18
C LYS A 118 -12.61 -2.42 -0.56
N GLY A 119 -12.54 -3.71 -0.31
CA GLY A 119 -13.39 -4.72 -0.97
C GLY A 119 -12.90 -5.20 -2.34
N TYR A 120 -11.81 -4.66 -2.87
CA TYR A 120 -11.25 -5.12 -4.15
C TYR A 120 -10.88 -6.61 -4.10
N TYR A 121 -10.16 -7.03 -3.07
CA TYR A 121 -9.76 -8.43 -2.92
C TYR A 121 -10.96 -9.35 -2.65
N ASP A 122 -11.94 -8.88 -1.87
CA ASP A 122 -13.20 -9.60 -1.64
C ASP A 122 -13.96 -9.80 -2.97
N GLY A 123 -13.95 -8.77 -3.83
CA GLY A 123 -14.53 -8.84 -5.17
C GLY A 123 -13.80 -9.80 -6.10
N VAL A 124 -12.48 -9.84 -6.05
CA VAL A 124 -11.64 -10.79 -6.82
C VAL A 124 -11.93 -12.21 -6.36
N GLU A 125 -11.94 -12.46 -5.04
CA GLU A 125 -12.23 -13.78 -4.48
C GLU A 125 -13.66 -14.24 -4.81
N TYR A 126 -14.64 -13.35 -4.66
CA TYR A 126 -16.03 -13.63 -5.06
C TYR A 126 -16.13 -13.98 -6.54
N GLY A 127 -15.49 -13.19 -7.41
CA GLY A 127 -15.50 -13.43 -8.86
C GLY A 127 -14.84 -14.76 -9.24
N TYR A 128 -13.71 -15.06 -8.61
CA TYR A 128 -13.03 -16.34 -8.79
C TYR A 128 -13.90 -17.52 -8.37
N ASN A 129 -14.47 -17.49 -7.16
CA ASN A 129 -15.31 -18.56 -6.64
C ASN A 129 -16.58 -18.74 -7.49
N LYS A 130 -17.17 -17.65 -7.98
CA LYS A 130 -18.32 -17.71 -8.89
C LYS A 130 -17.95 -18.37 -10.22
N ALA A 131 -16.83 -18.00 -10.82
CA ALA A 131 -16.37 -18.58 -12.09
C ALA A 131 -16.07 -20.08 -11.95
N ILE A 132 -15.38 -20.48 -10.86
CA ILE A 132 -15.11 -21.90 -10.59
C ILE A 132 -16.40 -22.69 -10.44
N LYS A 133 -17.37 -22.17 -9.71
CA LYS A 133 -18.68 -22.82 -9.54
C LYS A 133 -19.43 -22.98 -10.88
N GLU A 134 -19.43 -21.95 -11.72
CA GLU A 134 -20.07 -22.01 -13.03
C GLU A 134 -19.37 -23.04 -13.94
N ILE A 135 -18.03 -23.07 -13.95
CA ILE A 135 -17.24 -24.08 -14.67
C ILE A 135 -17.55 -25.48 -14.16
N GLY A 136 -17.62 -25.69 -12.85
CA GLY A 136 -17.94 -27.00 -12.26
C GLY A 136 -19.32 -27.51 -12.70
N ILE A 137 -20.34 -26.65 -12.71
CA ILE A 137 -21.70 -27.02 -13.16
C ILE A 137 -21.69 -27.42 -14.64
N LEU A 138 -20.99 -26.67 -15.49
CA LEU A 138 -20.90 -26.99 -16.92
C LEU A 138 -20.12 -28.28 -17.15
N PHE A 139 -19.05 -28.48 -16.39
CA PHE A 139 -18.20 -29.65 -16.45
C PHE A 139 -19.02 -30.92 -16.09
N ASP A 140 -19.63 -30.93 -14.91
CA ASP A 140 -20.40 -32.08 -14.43
C ASP A 140 -21.62 -32.42 -15.33
N LYS A 141 -22.15 -31.44 -16.07
CA LYS A 141 -23.31 -31.62 -16.94
C LYS A 141 -22.97 -32.09 -18.35
N TYR A 142 -21.81 -31.66 -18.87
CA TYR A 142 -21.53 -31.80 -20.30
C TYR A 142 -20.16 -32.37 -20.64
N LEU A 143 -19.25 -32.52 -19.67
CA LEU A 143 -17.85 -32.86 -19.90
C LEU A 143 -17.38 -33.99 -18.99
N ASP A 144 -16.42 -34.76 -19.47
CA ASP A 144 -15.65 -35.72 -18.67
C ASP A 144 -14.16 -35.36 -18.73
N ALA A 145 -13.46 -35.54 -17.62
CA ALA A 145 -12.02 -35.43 -17.60
C ALA A 145 -11.36 -36.78 -17.79
N VAL A 146 -10.49 -36.86 -18.78
CA VAL A 146 -9.68 -38.04 -19.04
C VAL A 146 -8.18 -37.70 -19.03
N ILE A 147 -7.40 -38.63 -18.54
CA ILE A 147 -5.93 -38.51 -18.55
C ILE A 147 -5.44 -38.69 -19.98
N LYS A 148 -4.68 -37.70 -20.48
CA LYS A 148 -4.08 -37.76 -21.81
C LYS A 148 -2.89 -38.72 -21.85
N GLY A 149 -2.99 -39.76 -22.69
CA GLY A 149 -1.98 -40.83 -22.82
C GLY A 149 -1.99 -41.79 -21.63
N ASP A 150 -0.88 -42.48 -21.41
CA ASP A 150 -0.79 -43.48 -20.31
C ASP A 150 -0.95 -42.83 -18.95
N SER A 151 -1.74 -43.50 -18.07
CA SER A 151 -1.94 -43.06 -16.71
C SER A 151 -0.71 -43.35 -15.82
N ASN A 152 -0.50 -42.49 -14.84
CA ASN A 152 0.44 -42.70 -13.74
C ASN A 152 -0.05 -41.95 -12.50
N LYS A 153 0.52 -42.29 -11.33
CA LYS A 153 0.12 -41.73 -10.01
C LYS A 153 0.15 -40.18 -9.99
N ILE A 154 1.06 -39.54 -10.74
CA ILE A 154 1.16 -38.08 -10.77
C ILE A 154 -0.01 -37.49 -11.55
N LYS A 155 -0.33 -38.05 -12.70
CA LYS A 155 -1.46 -37.61 -13.54
C LYS A 155 -2.81 -37.85 -12.86
N GLU A 156 -2.96 -38.99 -12.19
CA GLU A 156 -4.16 -39.33 -11.39
C GLU A 156 -4.38 -38.30 -10.30
N ARG A 157 -3.35 -37.99 -9.50
CA ARG A 157 -3.43 -36.96 -8.46
C ARG A 157 -3.78 -35.57 -9.04
N LYS A 158 -3.23 -35.21 -10.20
CA LYS A 158 -3.54 -33.93 -10.84
C LYS A 158 -4.97 -33.87 -11.37
N LEU A 159 -5.52 -34.98 -11.83
CA LEU A 159 -6.93 -35.06 -12.20
C LEU A 159 -7.84 -34.90 -10.97
N GLU A 160 -7.50 -35.56 -9.85
CA GLU A 160 -8.23 -35.40 -8.59
C GLU A 160 -8.19 -33.96 -8.08
N GLU A 161 -6.99 -33.34 -8.04
CA GLU A 161 -6.83 -31.93 -7.66
C GLU A 161 -7.68 -30.99 -8.56
N PHE A 162 -7.72 -31.24 -9.87
CA PHE A 162 -8.55 -30.48 -10.78
C PHE A 162 -10.05 -30.64 -10.53
N LEU A 163 -10.52 -31.88 -10.39
CA LEU A 163 -11.93 -32.17 -10.08
C LEU A 163 -12.37 -31.56 -8.75
N HIS A 164 -11.51 -31.64 -7.74
CA HIS A 164 -11.74 -31.01 -6.44
C HIS A 164 -11.86 -29.50 -6.54
N LEU A 165 -10.95 -28.86 -7.31
CA LEU A 165 -10.97 -27.42 -7.53
C LEU A 165 -12.28 -26.95 -8.17
N ILE A 166 -12.73 -27.58 -9.27
CA ILE A 166 -13.92 -27.17 -10.01
C ILE A 166 -15.24 -27.51 -9.31
N ARG A 167 -15.27 -28.53 -8.45
CA ARG A 167 -16.44 -28.90 -7.65
C ARG A 167 -16.61 -28.07 -6.40
N GLY A 168 -15.58 -27.36 -5.98
CA GLY A 168 -15.64 -26.44 -4.85
C GLY A 168 -15.76 -27.14 -3.49
N ASP A 169 -15.31 -28.40 -3.38
CA ASP A 169 -15.22 -29.09 -2.11
C ASP A 169 -14.19 -28.36 -1.22
N LYS A 170 -14.66 -27.68 -0.20
CA LYS A 170 -13.76 -27.07 0.79
C LYS A 170 -13.15 -28.21 1.60
N ASP A 171 -11.84 -28.31 1.57
CA ASP A 171 -11.12 -29.14 2.54
C ASP A 171 -11.51 -28.71 3.96
N GLU A 172 -12.24 -29.55 4.68
CA GLU A 172 -12.51 -29.39 6.11
C GLU A 172 -11.26 -29.66 6.99
N THR A 173 -10.07 -29.65 6.38
CA THR A 173 -8.81 -29.93 7.10
C THR A 173 -7.91 -28.71 7.18
N THR A 174 -8.35 -27.66 7.91
CA THR A 174 -7.39 -26.73 8.54
C THR A 174 -7.98 -26.19 9.84
N THR A 175 -8.16 -27.07 10.82
CA THR A 175 -8.25 -26.69 12.24
C THR A 175 -7.54 -27.77 13.05
N ALA A 176 -6.26 -27.54 13.31
CA ALA A 176 -5.54 -28.08 14.45
C ALA A 176 -4.38 -27.12 14.78
#